data_e69b1a7241191f10b867066c08b39f0f
#
_entry.id   e69b1a7241191f10b867066c08b39f0f
#
_cell.length_a   1.000
_cell.length_b   1.000
_cell.length_c   1.000
_cell.angle_alpha   90.00
_cell.angle_beta   90.00
_cell.angle_gamma   90.00
#
_symmetry.space_group_name_H-M   'P 1'
#
loop_
_entity.id
_entity.type
_entity.pdbx_description
1 polymer ?
#
loop_
_entity_poly.entity_id
_entity_poly.type
_entity_poly.pdbx_seq_one_letter_code
_entity_poly.pdbx_strand_id
1 'polypeptide(L)'
;MNYDQIISQKIQNIKPSGIRKFFDILEEMTDAISLGIGEPDFVTPWHIRDAGIYSLERGHTKYTSNAGMLELRREIANYLRRRFDLEYDYTNQILVTVGGSEAIDLAIRVLVNPGDEVIIPV
;
A
#
# COMPACT_ATOMS: atom_id res chain seq x y z
N MET A 1 -5.05 -11.08 31.85
CA MET A 1 -5.35 -9.68 31.46
C MET A 1 -6.59 -9.77 30.56
N ASN A 2 -7.66 -9.03 30.86
CA ASN A 2 -8.87 -9.04 30.02
C ASN A 2 -8.71 -8.01 28.90
N TYR A 3 -8.35 -8.46 27.70
CA TYR A 3 -8.09 -7.62 26.54
C TYR A 3 -9.35 -6.89 26.03
N ASP A 4 -10.54 -7.46 26.26
CA ASP A 4 -11.81 -6.83 25.83
C ASP A 4 -12.09 -5.47 26.50
N GLN A 5 -11.48 -5.24 27.66
CA GLN A 5 -11.58 -3.95 28.37
C GLN A 5 -10.60 -2.89 27.85
N ILE A 6 -9.59 -3.29 27.06
CA ILE A 6 -8.51 -2.42 26.57
C ILE A 6 -8.77 -2.06 25.11
N ILE A 7 -9.32 -2.99 24.34
CA ILE A 7 -9.57 -2.84 22.91
C ILE A 7 -10.86 -2.01 22.70
N SER A 8 -10.80 -1.04 21.80
CA SER A 8 -11.98 -0.21 21.48
C SER A 8 -13.11 -1.07 20.93
N GLN A 9 -14.37 -0.72 21.25
CA GLN A 9 -15.56 -1.43 20.77
C GLN A 9 -15.61 -1.53 19.23
N LYS A 10 -15.11 -0.52 18.54
CA LYS A 10 -15.03 -0.49 17.07
C LYS A 10 -14.17 -1.64 16.54
N ILE A 11 -13.04 -1.94 17.19
CA ILE A 11 -12.12 -3.02 16.79
C ILE A 11 -12.65 -4.38 17.20
N GLN A 12 -13.31 -4.50 18.36
CA GLN A 12 -13.92 -5.76 18.82
C GLN A 12 -14.93 -6.34 17.82
N ASN A 13 -15.60 -5.47 17.08
CA ASN A 13 -16.61 -5.87 16.08
C ASN A 13 -16.01 -6.24 14.71
N ILE A 14 -14.71 -6.01 14.49
CA ILE A 14 -14.05 -6.35 13.22
C ILE A 14 -13.65 -7.82 13.26
N LYS A 15 -14.23 -8.62 12.35
CA LYS A 15 -13.84 -10.01 12.19
C LYS A 15 -12.52 -10.11 11.42
N PRO A 16 -11.63 -11.05 11.77
CA PRO A 16 -10.45 -11.36 10.97
C PRO A 16 -10.82 -11.68 9.52
N SER A 17 -9.98 -11.24 8.58
CA SER A 17 -10.18 -11.55 7.16
C SER A 17 -10.13 -13.07 6.92
N GLY A 18 -11.17 -13.62 6.31
CA GLY A 18 -11.21 -15.04 5.94
C GLY A 18 -10.10 -15.44 4.96
N ILE A 19 -9.68 -14.53 4.11
CA ILE A 19 -8.61 -14.75 3.12
C ILE A 19 -7.28 -15.11 3.80
N ARG A 20 -6.95 -14.49 4.94
CA ARG A 20 -5.69 -14.78 5.65
C ARG A 20 -5.59 -16.22 6.12
N LYS A 21 -6.69 -16.83 6.51
CA LYS A 21 -6.70 -18.26 6.89
C LYS A 21 -6.30 -19.20 5.74
N PHE A 22 -6.59 -18.80 4.49
CA PHE A 22 -6.15 -19.57 3.33
C PHE A 22 -4.64 -19.42 3.09
N PHE A 23 -4.06 -18.28 3.40
CA PHE A 23 -2.60 -18.08 3.28
C PHE A 23 -1.84 -18.94 4.29
N ASP A 24 -2.29 -18.96 5.55
CA ASP A 24 -1.70 -19.81 6.58
C ASP A 24 -1.70 -21.29 6.16
N ILE A 25 -2.79 -21.77 5.54
CA ILE A 25 -2.89 -23.13 5.02
C ILE A 25 -1.95 -23.36 3.83
N LEU A 26 -1.84 -22.38 2.92
CA LEU A 26 -0.98 -22.51 1.73
C LEU A 26 0.52 -22.51 2.07
N GLU A 27 0.94 -21.79 3.12
CA GLU A 27 2.33 -21.81 3.60
C GLU A 27 2.74 -23.20 4.12
N GLU A 28 1.79 -24.00 4.62
CA GLU A 28 2.03 -25.38 5.08
C GLU A 28 2.05 -26.41 3.93
N MET A 29 1.57 -26.04 2.74
CA MET A 29 1.44 -26.94 1.58
C MET A 29 2.64 -26.80 0.63
N THR A 30 3.61 -27.71 0.72
CA THR A 30 4.83 -27.67 -0.11
C THR A 30 4.62 -28.01 -1.60
N ASP A 31 3.51 -28.71 -1.93
CA ASP A 31 3.24 -29.20 -3.29
C ASP A 31 2.06 -28.49 -3.97
N ALA A 32 1.59 -27.37 -3.39
CA ALA A 32 0.46 -26.63 -3.94
C ALA A 32 0.91 -25.46 -4.81
N ILE A 33 0.28 -25.29 -5.98
CA ILE A 33 0.40 -24.10 -6.79
C ILE A 33 -0.72 -23.14 -6.38
N SER A 34 -0.37 -22.01 -5.76
CA SER A 34 -1.33 -21.02 -5.34
C SER A 34 -1.80 -20.17 -6.52
N LEU A 35 -3.10 -20.14 -6.76
CA LEU A 35 -3.77 -19.20 -7.67
C LEU A 35 -4.61 -18.17 -6.88
N GLY A 36 -4.41 -18.09 -5.56
CA GLY A 36 -5.25 -17.31 -4.66
C GLY A 36 -4.89 -15.83 -4.57
N ILE A 37 -3.66 -15.44 -4.95
CA ILE A 37 -3.21 -14.05 -4.92
C ILE A 37 -2.81 -13.65 -6.33
N GLY A 38 -3.25 -12.46 -6.77
CA GLY A 38 -2.80 -11.83 -8.01
C GLY A 38 -1.42 -11.20 -7.87
N GLU A 39 -0.44 -12.01 -7.48
CA GLU A 39 0.95 -11.60 -7.26
C GLU A 39 1.83 -12.14 -8.41
N PRO A 40 2.65 -11.28 -9.05
CA PRO A 40 3.59 -11.76 -10.07
C PRO A 40 4.64 -12.69 -9.46
N ASP A 41 4.86 -13.86 -10.05
CA ASP A 41 5.90 -14.80 -9.67
C ASP A 41 7.29 -14.47 -10.26
N PHE A 42 7.39 -13.36 -10.98
CA PHE A 42 8.63 -12.86 -11.55
C PHE A 42 9.46 -12.12 -10.52
N VAL A 43 10.74 -12.42 -10.48
CA VAL A 43 11.69 -11.64 -9.67
C VAL A 43 11.76 -10.21 -10.21
N THR A 44 11.77 -9.23 -9.32
CA THR A 44 11.95 -7.81 -9.69
C THR A 44 13.12 -7.64 -10.66
N PRO A 45 12.96 -6.90 -11.78
CA PRO A 45 14.01 -6.70 -12.76
C PRO A 45 15.34 -6.24 -12.14
N TRP A 46 16.44 -6.78 -12.64
CA TRP A 46 17.76 -6.60 -12.04
C TRP A 46 18.15 -5.14 -11.80
N HIS A 47 17.87 -4.25 -12.76
CA HIS A 47 18.20 -2.83 -12.67
C HIS A 47 17.43 -2.09 -11.56
N ILE A 48 16.21 -2.55 -11.21
CA ILE A 48 15.43 -2.00 -10.09
C ILE A 48 16.02 -2.48 -8.77
N ARG A 49 16.39 -3.77 -8.68
CA ARG A 49 17.04 -4.32 -7.49
C ARG A 49 18.40 -3.66 -7.23
N ASP A 50 19.20 -3.50 -8.29
CA ASP A 50 20.50 -2.86 -8.24
C ASP A 50 20.41 -1.41 -7.76
N ALA A 51 19.44 -0.64 -8.27
CA ALA A 51 19.18 0.71 -7.80
C ALA A 51 18.79 0.76 -6.31
N GLY A 52 18.00 -0.23 -5.83
CA GLY A 52 17.64 -0.34 -4.41
C GLY A 52 18.89 -0.65 -3.54
N ILE A 53 19.70 -1.61 -3.95
CA ILE A 53 20.96 -1.97 -3.26
C ILE A 53 21.89 -0.76 -3.19
N TYR A 54 22.11 -0.11 -4.34
CA TYR A 54 22.95 1.09 -4.43
C TYR A 54 22.47 2.22 -3.49
N SER A 55 21.15 2.42 -3.39
CA SER A 55 20.57 3.40 -2.50
C SER A 55 20.92 3.12 -1.03
N LEU A 56 20.86 1.86 -0.62
CA LEU A 56 21.23 1.45 0.75
C LEU A 56 22.74 1.62 0.99
N GLU A 57 23.58 1.21 0.06
CA GLU A 57 25.05 1.35 0.14
C GLU A 57 25.47 2.83 0.25
N ARG A 58 24.72 3.74 -0.37
CA ARG A 58 24.94 5.18 -0.28
C ARG A 58 24.33 5.83 0.98
N GLY A 59 23.71 5.06 1.83
CA GLY A 59 23.15 5.54 3.09
C GLY A 59 21.90 6.41 2.93
N HIS A 60 21.11 6.19 1.87
CA HIS A 60 19.81 6.85 1.68
C HIS A 60 18.76 6.19 2.59
N THR A 61 19.02 6.21 3.90
CA THR A 61 18.22 5.53 4.94
C THR A 61 17.62 6.51 5.96
N LYS A 62 17.60 7.80 5.64
CA LYS A 62 17.07 8.85 6.52
C LYS A 62 15.57 9.07 6.30
N TYR A 63 14.94 9.75 7.25
CA TYR A 63 13.57 10.21 7.08
C TYR A 63 13.40 11.08 5.86
N THR A 64 12.25 10.94 5.21
CA THR A 64 11.83 11.78 4.09
C THR A 64 10.73 12.76 4.51
N SER A 65 10.28 13.61 3.60
CA SER A 65 9.06 14.40 3.80
C SER A 65 7.85 13.47 4.04
N ASN A 66 6.88 13.93 4.84
CA ASN A 66 5.62 13.21 5.07
C ASN A 66 4.85 12.91 3.78
N ALA A 67 5.02 13.75 2.75
CA ALA A 67 4.43 13.50 1.43
C ALA A 67 5.23 12.51 0.56
N GLY A 68 6.34 12.00 1.05
CA GLY A 68 7.28 11.15 0.31
C GLY A 68 8.42 11.93 -0.34
N MET A 69 9.41 11.21 -0.88
CA MET A 69 10.57 11.80 -1.55
C MET A 69 10.15 12.69 -2.72
N LEU A 70 10.73 13.86 -2.81
CA LEU A 70 10.40 14.84 -3.85
C LEU A 70 10.70 14.30 -5.25
N GLU A 71 11.82 13.60 -5.40
CA GLU A 71 12.26 12.96 -6.63
C GLU A 71 11.26 11.90 -7.09
N LEU A 72 10.78 11.06 -6.18
CA LEU A 72 9.77 10.04 -6.47
C LEU A 72 8.45 10.68 -6.91
N ARG A 73 7.99 11.71 -6.21
CA ARG A 73 6.76 12.43 -6.58
C ARG A 73 6.87 13.08 -7.96
N ARG A 74 8.04 13.62 -8.31
CA ARG A 74 8.33 14.17 -9.65
C ARG A 74 8.24 13.10 -10.72
N GLU A 75 8.83 11.92 -10.48
CA GLU A 75 8.78 10.81 -11.44
C GLU A 75 7.37 10.23 -11.58
N ILE A 76 6.58 10.19 -10.51
CA ILE A 76 5.15 9.84 -10.57
C ILE A 76 4.39 10.84 -11.46
N ALA A 77 4.58 12.14 -11.27
CA ALA A 77 3.95 13.16 -12.12
C ALA A 77 4.36 13.01 -13.60
N ASN A 78 5.64 12.78 -13.86
CA ASN A 78 6.16 12.54 -15.20
C ASN A 78 5.56 11.28 -15.82
N TYR A 79 5.40 10.21 -15.04
CA TYR A 79 4.76 8.97 -15.49
C TYR A 79 3.29 9.19 -15.86
N LEU A 80 2.53 9.85 -14.99
CA LEU A 80 1.11 10.14 -15.20
C LEU A 80 0.89 11.00 -16.45
N ARG A 81 1.74 12.00 -16.67
CA ARG A 81 1.70 12.82 -17.88
C ARG A 81 1.98 12.01 -19.14
N ARG A 82 3.06 11.19 -19.14
CA ARG A 82 3.44 10.40 -20.32
C ARG A 82 2.44 9.31 -20.67
N ARG A 83 1.85 8.67 -19.65
CA ARG A 83 1.03 7.47 -19.84
C ARG A 83 -0.45 7.77 -20.01
N PHE A 84 -0.93 8.80 -19.33
CA PHE A 84 -2.35 9.08 -19.18
C PHE A 84 -2.75 10.50 -19.58
N ASP A 85 -1.78 11.34 -19.98
CA ASP A 85 -1.99 12.77 -20.28
C ASP A 85 -2.62 13.53 -19.09
N LEU A 86 -2.20 13.17 -17.86
CA LEU A 86 -2.64 13.81 -16.62
C LEU A 86 -1.50 14.64 -16.04
N GLU A 87 -1.78 15.92 -15.78
CA GLU A 87 -0.84 16.84 -15.18
C GLU A 87 -1.14 17.04 -13.69
N TYR A 88 -0.10 16.82 -12.86
CA TYR A 88 -0.15 17.06 -11.43
C TYR A 88 1.09 17.82 -10.98
N ASP A 89 0.89 18.77 -10.07
CA ASP A 89 2.00 19.42 -9.38
C ASP A 89 2.58 18.45 -8.33
N TYR A 90 3.79 17.96 -8.59
CA TYR A 90 4.47 17.02 -7.70
C TYR A 90 4.84 17.60 -6.33
N THR A 91 4.75 18.94 -6.17
CA THR A 91 5.08 19.59 -4.90
C THR A 91 3.96 19.49 -3.88
N ASN A 92 2.69 19.45 -4.32
CA ASN A 92 1.52 19.54 -3.43
C ASN A 92 0.31 18.64 -3.80
N GLN A 93 0.32 17.97 -4.98
CA GLN A 93 -0.80 17.15 -5.45
C GLN A 93 -0.51 15.65 -5.45
N ILE A 94 0.66 15.23 -4.96
CA ILE A 94 1.05 13.82 -4.89
C ILE A 94 1.49 13.49 -3.48
N LEU A 95 0.87 12.45 -2.92
CA LEU A 95 1.21 11.85 -1.63
C LEU A 95 1.63 10.40 -1.84
N VAL A 96 2.81 10.03 -1.36
CA VAL A 96 3.29 8.64 -1.35
C VAL A 96 2.93 8.01 0.00
N THR A 97 2.22 6.90 -0.04
CA THR A 97 1.71 6.18 1.14
C THR A 97 2.42 4.85 1.34
N VAL A 98 2.31 4.29 2.53
CA VAL A 98 2.77 2.92 2.84
C VAL A 98 1.75 1.91 2.30
N GLY A 99 1.77 1.71 1.00
CA GLY A 99 0.86 0.83 0.28
C GLY A 99 -0.51 1.44 -0.04
N GLY A 100 -1.26 0.74 -0.89
CA GLY A 100 -2.59 1.16 -1.33
C GLY A 100 -3.63 1.21 -0.20
N SER A 101 -3.46 0.40 0.84
CA SER A 101 -4.39 0.40 1.98
C SER A 101 -4.38 1.72 2.74
N GLU A 102 -3.22 2.32 2.95
CA GLU A 102 -3.13 3.65 3.55
C GLU A 102 -3.73 4.72 2.64
N ALA A 103 -3.50 4.64 1.33
CA ALA A 103 -4.08 5.57 0.37
C ALA A 103 -5.61 5.55 0.43
N ILE A 104 -6.22 4.36 0.48
CA ILE A 104 -7.67 4.20 0.58
C ILE A 104 -8.18 4.72 1.94
N ASP A 105 -7.52 4.37 3.04
CA ASP A 105 -7.92 4.82 4.38
C ASP A 105 -7.87 6.36 4.48
N LEU A 106 -6.80 6.97 4.00
CA LEU A 106 -6.67 8.43 3.98
C LEU A 106 -7.73 9.09 3.08
N ALA A 107 -7.99 8.55 1.90
CA ALA A 107 -9.00 9.07 1.00
C ALA A 107 -10.40 9.03 1.65
N ILE A 108 -10.76 7.92 2.28
CA ILE A 108 -12.03 7.78 3.00
C ILE A 108 -12.12 8.79 4.15
N ARG A 109 -11.06 8.94 4.95
CA ARG A 109 -11.05 9.88 6.08
C ARG A 109 -11.21 11.35 5.65
N VAL A 110 -10.71 11.70 4.48
CA VAL A 110 -10.75 13.07 3.95
C VAL A 110 -12.09 13.37 3.27
N LEU A 111 -12.68 12.39 2.59
CA LEU A 111 -13.82 12.61 1.70
C LEU A 111 -15.18 12.20 2.29
N VAL A 112 -15.20 11.30 3.29
CA VAL A 112 -16.43 10.66 3.76
C VAL A 112 -16.77 11.09 5.18
N ASN A 113 -17.97 11.65 5.37
CA ASN A 113 -18.53 12.01 6.67
C ASN A 113 -19.45 10.91 7.21
N PRO A 114 -19.76 10.91 8.52
CA PRO A 114 -20.81 10.03 9.07
C PRO A 114 -22.15 10.26 8.37
N GLY A 115 -22.70 9.20 7.76
CA GLY A 115 -23.95 9.23 7.01
C GLY A 115 -23.78 9.30 5.49
N ASP A 116 -22.58 9.53 4.99
CA ASP A 116 -22.28 9.43 3.55
C ASP A 116 -22.24 7.96 3.08
N GLU A 117 -22.59 7.73 1.83
CA GLU A 117 -22.60 6.40 1.20
C GLU A 117 -21.39 6.21 0.32
N VAL A 118 -20.79 5.00 0.38
CA VAL A 118 -19.67 4.59 -0.47
C VAL A 118 -20.07 3.36 -1.28
N ILE A 119 -19.97 3.46 -2.60
CA ILE A 119 -20.25 2.34 -3.50
C ILE A 119 -18.99 1.48 -3.63
N ILE A 120 -19.09 0.21 -3.26
CA ILE A 120 -18.01 -0.77 -3.35
C ILE A 120 -18.46 -1.88 -4.30
N PRO A 121 -17.78 -2.06 -5.45
CA PRO A 121 -18.07 -3.20 -6.33
C PRO A 121 -17.64 -4.50 -5.64
N VAL A 122 -18.47 -5.54 -5.80
CA VAL A 122 -18.24 -6.89 -5.27
C VAL A 122 -17.98 -7.88 -6.41
#